data_002f51bc48ff0829f561a7cddde9622c
#
_entry.id   002f51bc48ff0829f561a7cddde9622c
#
_cell.length_a   1.000
_cell.length_b   1.000
_cell.length_c   1.000
_cell.angle_alpha   90.00
_cell.angle_beta   90.00
_cell.angle_gamma   90.00
#
_symmetry.space_group_name_H-M   'P 1'
#
loop_
_entity.id
_entity.type
_entity.pdbx_description
1 polymer ?
#
loop_
_entity_poly.entity_id
_entity_poly.type
_entity_poly.pdbx_seq_one_letter_code
_entity_poly.pdbx_strand_id
1 'polypeptide(L)'
;DLLSISVEKNTGRDLRETDIVVKGEGLEQKVHVKQLGEQPDILLENERLNLNYTDTVVTVKVVSNVEYEVEIPQNADWIKEMKQQVQVRAMAESERTFSIERNEDDTVRYISVVFRSVDQKVERSLMFRQRQRDKEYKPGDPSELGDIFLPIASGKASEYNSDDESIEKSFDGTASTWYHSRW
;
A
#
# COMPACT_ATOMS: atom_id res chain seq x y z
N ASP A 1 39.83 -8.77 4.33
CA ASP A 1 40.00 -7.32 4.53
C ASP A 1 38.73 -6.76 5.17
N LEU A 2 38.88 -5.84 6.12
CA LEU A 2 37.79 -5.20 6.85
C LEU A 2 37.70 -3.73 6.41
N LEU A 3 36.52 -3.32 5.91
CA LEU A 3 36.23 -1.92 5.67
C LEU A 3 35.54 -1.34 6.93
N SER A 4 36.17 -0.31 7.51
CA SER A 4 35.58 0.41 8.65
C SER A 4 35.10 1.78 8.19
N ILE A 5 33.84 2.07 8.51
CA ILE A 5 33.17 3.35 8.20
C ILE A 5 32.89 4.07 9.51
N SER A 6 33.38 5.30 9.63
CA SER A 6 33.06 6.18 10.75
C SER A 6 32.20 7.33 10.28
N VAL A 7 31.16 7.65 11.04
CA VAL A 7 30.25 8.76 10.74
C VAL A 7 30.18 9.69 11.96
N GLU A 8 30.08 10.99 11.69
CA GLU A 8 29.83 11.97 12.75
C GLU A 8 28.42 11.83 13.32
N LYS A 9 28.26 12.18 14.61
CA LYS A 9 26.97 12.18 15.27
C LYS A 9 26.00 13.11 14.56
N ASN A 10 24.78 12.63 14.31
CA ASN A 10 23.72 13.46 13.77
C ASN A 10 22.98 14.15 14.95
N THR A 11 23.34 15.39 15.22
CA THR A 11 22.76 16.21 16.30
C THR A 11 21.45 16.88 15.92
N GLY A 12 21.01 16.75 14.66
CA GLY A 12 19.76 17.27 14.16
C GLY A 12 18.55 16.36 14.46
N ARG A 13 17.38 16.79 14.02
CA ARG A 13 16.14 15.99 14.07
C ARG A 13 16.02 15.04 12.88
N ASP A 14 16.47 15.52 11.73
CA ASP A 14 16.18 14.87 10.47
C ASP A 14 17.06 13.64 10.25
N LEU A 15 16.47 12.64 9.60
CA LEU A 15 17.20 11.53 9.03
C LEU A 15 18.21 12.09 8.01
N ARG A 16 19.46 11.67 8.10
CA ARG A 16 20.40 11.86 7.02
C ARG A 16 20.81 10.54 6.42
N GLU A 17 20.93 10.51 5.12
CA GLU A 17 21.26 9.31 4.39
C GLU A 17 22.26 9.61 3.26
N THR A 18 23.05 8.62 2.93
CA THR A 18 24.01 8.69 1.83
C THR A 18 24.34 7.30 1.33
N ASP A 19 24.82 7.26 0.08
CA ASP A 19 25.33 6.04 -0.51
C ASP A 19 26.86 6.08 -0.49
N ILE A 20 27.47 5.04 0.03
CA ILE A 20 28.90 4.81 -0.03
C ILE A 20 29.17 3.81 -1.14
N VAL A 21 29.99 4.21 -2.10
CA VAL A 21 30.40 3.34 -3.20
C VAL A 21 31.79 2.79 -2.91
N VAL A 22 31.88 1.48 -2.72
CA VAL A 22 33.14 0.75 -2.54
C VAL A 22 33.56 0.19 -3.89
N LYS A 23 34.74 0.56 -4.37
CA LYS A 23 35.29 0.09 -5.64
C LYS A 23 36.54 -0.73 -5.40
N GLY A 24 36.67 -1.83 -6.07
CA GLY A 24 37.82 -2.71 -6.10
C GLY A 24 37.96 -3.38 -7.46
N GLU A 25 39.03 -4.02 -7.77
CA GLU A 25 39.40 -4.65 -9.05
C GLU A 25 38.25 -5.11 -9.94
N GLY A 26 37.55 -4.14 -10.61
CA GLY A 26 36.44 -4.40 -11.49
C GLY A 26 35.07 -4.64 -10.80
N LEU A 27 35.03 -4.51 -9.46
CA LEU A 27 33.80 -4.62 -8.66
C LEU A 27 33.41 -3.26 -8.09
N GLU A 28 32.12 -2.96 -8.12
CA GLU A 28 31.55 -1.81 -7.47
C GLU A 28 30.38 -2.28 -6.59
N GLN A 29 30.43 -1.94 -5.30
CA GLN A 29 29.37 -2.23 -4.34
C GLN A 29 28.88 -0.94 -3.72
N LYS A 30 27.56 -0.75 -3.71
CA LYS A 30 26.88 0.38 -3.10
C LYS A 30 26.35 -0.01 -1.74
N VAL A 31 26.67 0.76 -0.71
CA VAL A 31 26.18 0.60 0.65
C VAL A 31 25.37 1.83 1.00
N HIS A 32 24.08 1.66 1.22
CA HIS A 32 23.19 2.73 1.66
C HIS A 32 23.30 2.89 3.17
N VAL A 33 23.65 4.09 3.64
CA VAL A 33 23.79 4.40 5.06
C VAL A 33 22.73 5.40 5.47
N LYS A 34 21.96 5.05 6.50
CA LYS A 34 20.95 5.91 7.14
C LYS A 34 21.36 6.19 8.58
N GLN A 35 21.25 7.43 9.01
CA GLN A 35 21.49 7.84 10.38
C GLN A 35 20.38 8.75 10.89
N LEU A 36 19.66 8.26 11.90
CA LEU A 36 18.67 9.06 12.62
C LEU A 36 19.31 10.23 13.36
N GLY A 37 18.53 11.25 13.60
CA GLY A 37 18.89 12.36 14.46
C GLY A 37 19.01 11.96 15.94
N GLU A 38 19.56 12.84 16.74
CA GLU A 38 19.73 12.63 18.19
C GLU A 38 18.40 12.65 18.95
N GLN A 39 17.42 13.39 18.42
CA GLN A 39 16.09 13.46 19.05
C GLN A 39 15.30 12.17 18.83
N PRO A 40 14.49 11.77 19.83
CA PRO A 40 13.62 10.63 19.69
C PRO A 40 12.75 10.72 18.43
N ASP A 41 12.71 9.68 17.61
CA ASP A 41 11.81 9.61 16.45
C ASP A 41 11.46 8.18 16.05
N ILE A 42 10.33 8.06 15.36
CA ILE A 42 9.81 6.85 14.72
C ILE A 42 9.52 7.22 13.27
N LEU A 43 10.13 6.55 12.34
CA LEU A 43 9.94 6.79 10.91
C LEU A 43 9.25 5.58 10.28
N LEU A 44 8.18 5.84 9.57
CA LEU A 44 7.44 4.87 8.80
C LEU A 44 7.78 5.07 7.31
N GLU A 45 7.99 4.00 6.58
CA GLU A 45 8.25 4.06 5.15
C GLU A 45 7.10 4.71 4.37
N ASN A 46 5.87 4.50 4.86
CA ASN A 46 4.65 5.05 4.27
C ASN A 46 3.73 5.56 5.38
N GLU A 47 3.00 6.63 5.11
CA GLU A 47 1.93 7.13 5.98
C GLU A 47 0.58 6.47 5.68
N ARG A 48 0.48 5.83 4.52
CA ARG A 48 -0.74 5.14 4.07
C ARG A 48 -0.39 3.88 3.28
N LEU A 49 -1.09 2.80 3.58
CA LEU A 49 -1.07 1.56 2.83
C LEU A 49 -2.42 1.35 2.15
N ASN A 50 -2.39 1.15 0.83
CA ASN A 50 -3.56 0.80 0.05
C ASN A 50 -3.52 -0.70 -0.23
N LEU A 51 -4.48 -1.42 0.31
CA LEU A 51 -4.60 -2.85 0.24
C LEU A 51 -5.72 -3.24 -0.71
N ASN A 52 -5.54 -4.36 -1.41
CA ASN A 52 -6.64 -5.01 -2.10
C ASN A 52 -7.57 -5.69 -1.08
N TYR A 53 -8.79 -5.99 -1.49
CA TYR A 53 -9.76 -6.67 -0.63
C TYR A 53 -9.32 -8.09 -0.24
N THR A 54 -8.43 -8.71 -1.00
CA THR A 54 -7.88 -10.06 -0.79
C THR A 54 -6.56 -10.09 -0.02
N ASP A 55 -5.95 -8.94 0.27
CA ASP A 55 -4.68 -8.91 0.98
C ASP A 55 -4.88 -9.40 2.42
N THR A 56 -4.05 -10.34 2.83
CA THR A 56 -4.18 -11.01 4.13
C THR A 56 -3.00 -10.80 5.06
N VAL A 57 -1.87 -10.38 4.53
CA VAL A 57 -0.65 -10.11 5.30
C VAL A 57 0.05 -8.88 4.73
N VAL A 58 0.48 -8.02 5.62
CA VAL A 58 1.24 -6.82 5.24
C VAL A 58 2.39 -6.62 6.22
N THR A 59 3.57 -6.28 5.71
CA THR A 59 4.74 -5.95 6.52
C THR A 59 5.08 -4.48 6.35
N VAL A 60 5.30 -3.81 7.47
CA VAL A 60 5.63 -2.38 7.58
C VAL A 60 7.05 -2.27 8.12
N LYS A 61 7.90 -1.54 7.41
CA LYS A 61 9.24 -1.20 7.88
C LYS A 61 9.18 0.05 8.75
N VAL A 62 9.80 -0.06 9.90
CA VAL A 62 9.88 1.01 10.90
C VAL A 62 11.32 1.24 11.27
N VAL A 63 11.78 2.48 11.16
CA VAL A 63 13.10 2.90 11.64
C VAL A 63 12.91 3.76 12.86
N SER A 64 13.45 3.35 14.01
CA SER A 64 13.27 4.07 15.27
C SER A 64 14.55 4.10 16.10
N ASN A 65 14.78 5.20 16.80
CA ASN A 65 15.82 5.33 17.83
C ASN A 65 15.24 5.29 19.25
N VAL A 66 13.96 4.95 19.39
CA VAL A 66 13.27 4.78 20.67
C VAL A 66 12.49 3.46 20.68
N GLU A 67 12.26 2.92 21.85
CA GLU A 67 11.29 1.84 22.02
C GLU A 67 9.88 2.35 21.75
N TYR A 68 9.09 1.56 21.05
CA TYR A 68 7.72 1.92 20.70
C TYR A 68 6.78 0.72 20.76
N GLU A 69 5.52 1.01 20.92
CA GLU A 69 4.41 0.08 20.89
C GLU A 69 3.50 0.41 19.70
N VAL A 70 2.75 -0.60 19.24
CA VAL A 70 1.78 -0.47 18.17
C VAL A 70 0.39 -0.54 18.79
N GLU A 71 -0.38 0.51 18.62
CA GLU A 71 -1.74 0.62 19.14
C GLU A 71 -2.73 0.47 17.96
N ILE A 72 -3.51 -0.61 17.99
CA ILE A 72 -4.59 -0.86 17.04
C ILE A 72 -5.90 -0.49 17.75
N PRO A 73 -6.74 0.39 17.16
CA PRO A 73 -8.02 0.74 17.75
C PRO A 73 -8.94 -0.47 17.93
N GLN A 74 -9.71 -0.50 18.99
CA GLN A 74 -10.59 -1.64 19.34
C GLN A 74 -11.66 -1.94 18.29
N ASN A 75 -12.04 -0.96 17.49
CA ASN A 75 -12.99 -1.11 16.38
C ASN A 75 -12.36 -1.64 15.08
N ALA A 76 -11.09 -1.99 15.11
CA ALA A 76 -10.35 -2.54 13.97
C ALA A 76 -10.18 -4.06 14.12
N ASP A 77 -11.28 -4.79 14.20
CA ASP A 77 -11.31 -6.25 14.39
C ASP A 77 -10.70 -7.02 13.21
N TRP A 78 -10.67 -6.39 12.04
CA TRP A 78 -10.14 -6.94 10.79
C TRP A 78 -8.61 -6.84 10.62
N ILE A 79 -7.89 -6.19 11.55
CA ILE A 79 -6.43 -6.07 11.53
C ILE A 79 -5.85 -6.50 12.88
N LYS A 80 -4.79 -7.29 12.85
CA LYS A 80 -4.09 -7.75 14.05
C LYS A 80 -2.59 -7.74 13.82
N GLU A 81 -1.82 -7.23 14.76
CA GLU A 81 -0.37 -7.36 14.74
C GLU A 81 0.02 -8.81 15.02
N MET A 82 0.84 -9.36 14.11
CA MET A 82 1.47 -10.65 14.33
C MET A 82 2.70 -10.42 15.22
N LYS A 83 2.64 -10.85 16.48
CA LYS A 83 3.73 -10.62 17.45
C LYS A 83 5.05 -11.21 16.93
N GLN A 84 5.96 -10.33 16.56
CA GLN A 84 7.37 -10.65 16.48
C GLN A 84 8.05 -10.12 17.74
N GLN A 85 8.79 -10.97 18.46
CA GLN A 85 9.67 -10.51 19.52
C GLN A 85 10.86 -9.79 18.86
N VAL A 86 10.78 -8.48 18.78
CA VAL A 86 11.91 -7.65 18.38
C VAL A 86 12.52 -7.04 19.63
N GLN A 87 13.70 -7.51 20.02
CA GLN A 87 14.53 -6.79 20.98
C GLN A 87 15.10 -5.56 20.28
N VAL A 88 14.54 -4.41 20.53
CA VAL A 88 15.08 -3.14 20.02
C VAL A 88 16.30 -2.75 20.86
N ARG A 89 17.49 -2.98 20.35
CA ARG A 89 18.70 -2.28 20.79
C ARG A 89 18.86 -1.07 19.89
N ALA A 90 19.27 0.03 20.49
CA ALA A 90 19.46 1.34 19.89
C ALA A 90 19.70 1.36 18.37
N MET A 91 18.86 2.10 17.63
CA MET A 91 18.89 2.28 16.18
C MET A 91 18.70 0.96 15.40
N ALA A 92 17.47 0.50 15.26
CA ALA A 92 17.16 -0.67 14.48
C ALA A 92 16.04 -0.38 13.49
N GLU A 93 16.28 -0.76 12.24
CA GLU A 93 15.20 -1.07 11.30
C GLU A 93 14.49 -2.31 11.84
N SER A 94 13.20 -2.20 12.01
CA SER A 94 12.34 -3.29 12.46
C SER A 94 11.20 -3.48 11.49
N GLU A 95 10.70 -4.69 11.38
CA GLU A 95 9.52 -5.01 10.59
C GLU A 95 8.37 -5.32 11.51
N ARG A 96 7.19 -4.76 11.20
CA ARG A 96 5.93 -5.07 11.87
C ARG A 96 5.00 -5.72 10.87
N THR A 97 4.58 -6.92 11.17
CA THR A 97 3.69 -7.70 10.29
C THR A 97 2.27 -7.70 10.86
N PHE A 98 1.32 -7.43 10.00
CA PHE A 98 -0.10 -7.42 10.33
C PHE A 98 -0.81 -8.48 9.52
N SER A 99 -1.67 -9.24 10.18
CA SER A 99 -2.68 -10.05 9.51
C SER A 99 -3.90 -9.18 9.23
N ILE A 100 -4.42 -9.27 8.03
CA ILE A 100 -5.55 -8.49 7.54
C ILE A 100 -6.66 -9.46 7.17
N GLU A 101 -7.85 -9.26 7.66
CA GLU A 101 -9.01 -10.03 7.21
C GLU A 101 -9.44 -9.54 5.83
N ARG A 102 -9.89 -10.46 5.02
CA ARG A 102 -10.45 -10.16 3.70
C ARG A 102 -11.64 -9.23 3.83
N ASN A 103 -11.72 -8.21 2.96
CA ASN A 103 -12.86 -7.32 2.94
C ASN A 103 -13.97 -7.89 2.04
N GLU A 104 -14.97 -8.50 2.63
CA GLU A 104 -16.12 -9.07 1.91
C GLU A 104 -17.25 -8.04 1.70
N ASP A 105 -17.08 -6.81 2.23
CA ASP A 105 -18.07 -5.75 2.10
C ASP A 105 -17.96 -5.00 0.78
N ASP A 106 -19.05 -4.36 0.40
CA ASP A 106 -19.14 -3.49 -0.79
C ASP A 106 -18.58 -2.09 -0.53
N THR A 107 -17.99 -1.86 0.64
CA THR A 107 -17.46 -0.56 1.06
C THR A 107 -15.96 -0.63 1.36
N VAL A 108 -15.26 0.46 1.06
CA VAL A 108 -13.87 0.65 1.47
C VAL A 108 -13.81 0.79 2.97
N ARG A 109 -12.86 0.12 3.62
CA ARG A 109 -12.61 0.31 5.04
C ARG A 109 -11.22 0.87 5.27
N TYR A 110 -11.06 1.62 6.34
CA TYR A 110 -9.80 2.24 6.71
C TYR A 110 -9.69 2.37 8.23
N ILE A 111 -8.47 2.33 8.71
CA ILE A 111 -8.14 2.51 10.12
C ILE A 111 -6.74 3.12 10.23
N SER A 112 -6.51 3.93 11.24
CA SER A 112 -5.19 4.42 11.59
C SER A 112 -4.63 3.62 12.76
N VAL A 113 -3.48 3.02 12.55
CA VAL A 113 -2.68 2.33 13.57
C VAL A 113 -1.63 3.30 14.06
N VAL A 114 -1.47 3.41 15.36
CA VAL A 114 -0.57 4.35 16.00
C VAL A 114 0.69 3.63 16.49
N PHE A 115 1.84 4.17 16.14
CA PHE A 115 3.15 3.79 16.65
C PHE A 115 3.55 4.84 17.67
N ARG A 116 3.62 4.47 18.92
CA ARG A 116 3.87 5.40 20.03
C ARG A 116 5.09 4.98 20.82
N SER A 117 6.00 5.93 21.07
CA SER A 117 7.14 5.67 21.95
C SER A 117 6.68 5.35 23.38
N VAL A 118 7.42 4.47 24.07
CA VAL A 118 7.09 4.04 25.43
C VAL A 118 7.00 5.25 26.40
N ASP A 119 7.82 6.27 26.19
CA ASP A 119 7.77 7.52 26.95
C ASP A 119 6.67 8.50 26.49
N GLN A 120 5.86 8.11 25.49
CA GLN A 120 4.73 8.83 24.93
C GLN A 120 5.05 10.21 24.31
N LYS A 121 6.32 10.48 24.00
CA LYS A 121 6.74 11.77 23.43
C LYS A 121 6.71 11.81 21.92
N VAL A 122 6.76 10.63 21.28
CA VAL A 122 6.74 10.49 19.82
C VAL A 122 5.59 9.60 19.42
N GLU A 123 4.85 10.06 18.44
CA GLU A 123 3.71 9.33 17.85
C GLU A 123 3.74 9.46 16.35
N ARG A 124 3.47 8.35 15.66
CA ARG A 124 3.26 8.29 14.21
C ARG A 124 2.05 7.44 13.89
N SER A 125 1.29 7.86 12.91
CA SER A 125 0.10 7.15 12.44
C SER A 125 0.32 6.57 11.06
N LEU A 126 -0.08 5.32 10.89
CA LEU A 126 -0.14 4.64 9.61
C LEU A 126 -1.59 4.32 9.27
N MET A 127 -2.07 4.85 8.16
CA MET A 127 -3.42 4.57 7.68
C MET A 127 -3.42 3.31 6.82
N PHE A 128 -4.19 2.32 7.22
CA PHE A 128 -4.55 1.18 6.38
C PHE A 128 -5.87 1.48 5.68
N ARG A 129 -5.87 1.38 4.36
CA ARG A 129 -7.06 1.52 3.52
C ARG A 129 -7.22 0.27 2.70
N GLN A 130 -8.26 -0.50 2.94
CA GLN A 130 -8.55 -1.71 2.18
C GLN A 130 -9.76 -1.49 1.27
N ARG A 131 -9.58 -1.82 -0.01
CA ARG A 131 -10.65 -1.71 -1.00
C ARG A 131 -11.81 -2.62 -0.64
N GLN A 132 -12.99 -2.25 -1.10
CA GLN A 132 -14.17 -3.10 -1.09
C GLN A 132 -13.95 -4.33 -1.99
N ARG A 133 -14.74 -5.36 -1.75
CA ARG A 133 -14.83 -6.49 -2.68
C ARG A 133 -15.23 -5.99 -4.06
N ASP A 134 -14.59 -6.54 -5.10
CA ASP A 134 -15.01 -6.29 -6.46
C ASP A 134 -16.40 -6.90 -6.65
N LYS A 135 -17.32 -6.10 -7.16
CA LYS A 135 -18.66 -6.60 -7.50
C LYS A 135 -18.51 -7.63 -8.61
N GLU A 136 -19.13 -8.77 -8.41
CA GLU A 136 -19.22 -9.76 -9.47
C GLU A 136 -20.09 -9.17 -10.60
N TYR A 137 -19.51 -9.05 -11.77
CA TYR A 137 -20.25 -8.61 -12.95
C TYR A 137 -21.21 -9.71 -13.36
N LYS A 138 -22.52 -9.41 -13.33
CA LYS A 138 -23.52 -10.28 -13.89
C LYS A 138 -23.96 -9.71 -15.23
N PRO A 139 -23.60 -10.38 -16.34
CA PRO A 139 -24.03 -9.92 -17.65
C PRO A 139 -25.53 -9.79 -17.75
N GLY A 140 -26.01 -8.68 -18.28
CA GLY A 140 -27.43 -8.45 -18.56
C GLY A 140 -28.23 -7.73 -17.46
N ASP A 141 -27.63 -7.40 -16.31
CA ASP A 141 -28.27 -6.54 -15.31
C ASP A 141 -27.51 -5.22 -15.13
N PRO A 142 -27.89 -4.16 -15.86
CA PRO A 142 -27.28 -2.84 -15.74
C PRO A 142 -27.41 -2.22 -14.33
N SER A 143 -28.40 -2.64 -13.54
CA SER A 143 -28.64 -2.12 -12.19
C SER A 143 -27.54 -2.54 -11.21
N GLU A 144 -26.84 -3.64 -11.48
CA GLU A 144 -25.73 -4.12 -10.66
C GLU A 144 -24.42 -3.36 -10.92
N LEU A 145 -24.31 -2.60 -12.01
CA LEU A 145 -23.15 -1.78 -12.33
C LEU A 145 -23.15 -0.45 -11.57
N GLY A 146 -24.24 -0.12 -10.88
CA GLY A 146 -24.38 1.10 -10.11
C GLY A 146 -24.11 2.36 -10.93
N ASP A 147 -23.53 3.37 -10.32
CA ASP A 147 -23.26 4.66 -10.94
C ASP A 147 -22.18 4.63 -12.06
N ILE A 148 -21.55 3.48 -12.28
CA ILE A 148 -20.53 3.32 -13.32
C ILE A 148 -21.18 3.04 -14.68
N PHE A 149 -22.39 2.48 -14.68
CA PHE A 149 -23.12 2.19 -15.90
C PHE A 149 -24.02 3.36 -16.29
N LEU A 150 -23.58 4.14 -17.25
CA LEU A 150 -24.45 5.13 -17.89
C LEU A 150 -25.21 4.45 -19.02
N PRO A 151 -26.55 4.35 -18.96
CA PRO A 151 -27.31 3.77 -20.05
C PRO A 151 -27.18 4.66 -21.28
N ILE A 152 -26.52 4.13 -22.29
CA ILE A 152 -26.40 4.79 -23.59
C ILE A 152 -27.61 4.37 -24.42
N ALA A 153 -28.48 5.30 -24.70
CA ALA A 153 -29.72 5.03 -25.44
C ALA A 153 -29.47 4.81 -26.93
N SER A 154 -28.44 5.42 -27.49
CA SER A 154 -28.07 5.26 -28.90
C SER A 154 -26.64 5.69 -29.16
N GLY A 155 -26.06 5.16 -30.23
CA GLY A 155 -24.76 5.55 -30.74
C GLY A 155 -24.74 5.52 -32.26
N LYS A 156 -23.69 6.10 -32.86
CA LYS A 156 -23.45 6.04 -34.30
C LYS A 156 -21.99 5.70 -34.56
N ALA A 157 -21.77 4.77 -35.48
CA ALA A 157 -20.47 4.51 -36.07
C ALA A 157 -20.49 4.84 -37.57
N SER A 158 -19.38 5.26 -38.09
CA SER A 158 -19.25 5.52 -39.53
C SER A 158 -19.34 4.23 -40.34
N GLU A 159 -18.79 3.15 -39.80
CA GLU A 159 -18.75 1.84 -40.40
C GLU A 159 -18.79 0.75 -39.33
N TYR A 160 -19.37 -0.39 -39.68
CA TYR A 160 -19.33 -1.63 -38.90
C TYR A 160 -19.25 -2.83 -39.89
N ASN A 161 -18.83 -3.96 -39.38
CA ASN A 161 -18.51 -5.10 -40.23
C ASN A 161 -19.76 -5.86 -40.71
N SER A 162 -20.77 -5.96 -39.84
CA SER A 162 -22.06 -6.57 -40.12
C SER A 162 -23.13 -6.02 -39.20
N ASP A 163 -24.42 -6.27 -39.52
CA ASP A 163 -25.54 -5.83 -38.65
C ASP A 163 -25.50 -6.47 -37.27
N ASP A 164 -24.87 -7.64 -37.13
CA ASP A 164 -24.67 -8.31 -35.84
C ASP A 164 -23.54 -7.69 -35.00
N GLU A 165 -22.72 -6.83 -35.61
CA GLU A 165 -21.56 -6.15 -34.99
C GLU A 165 -21.73 -4.63 -35.04
N SER A 166 -22.99 -4.14 -35.04
CA SER A 166 -23.29 -2.72 -35.05
C SER A 166 -22.95 -2.05 -33.74
N ILE A 167 -22.83 -0.71 -33.73
CA ILE A 167 -22.46 0.04 -32.53
C ILE A 167 -23.46 -0.14 -31.40
N GLU A 168 -24.73 -0.41 -31.71
CA GLU A 168 -25.78 -0.67 -30.73
C GLU A 168 -25.46 -1.88 -29.85
N LYS A 169 -24.69 -2.83 -30.38
CA LYS A 169 -24.25 -4.02 -29.64
C LYS A 169 -23.23 -3.72 -28.54
N SER A 170 -22.57 -2.58 -28.61
CA SER A 170 -21.61 -2.17 -27.59
C SER A 170 -22.28 -1.80 -26.26
N PHE A 171 -23.57 -1.49 -26.26
CA PHE A 171 -24.30 -0.99 -25.10
C PHE A 171 -25.71 -1.59 -24.94
N ASP A 172 -25.93 -2.77 -25.52
CA ASP A 172 -27.18 -3.51 -25.37
C ASP A 172 -27.27 -4.28 -24.03
N GLY A 173 -26.23 -4.19 -23.20
CA GLY A 173 -26.15 -4.86 -21.91
C GLY A 173 -25.83 -6.35 -21.99
N THR A 174 -25.49 -6.87 -23.15
CA THR A 174 -25.23 -8.30 -23.38
C THR A 174 -23.74 -8.56 -23.57
N ALA A 175 -23.11 -9.33 -22.69
CA ALA A 175 -21.67 -9.61 -22.76
C ALA A 175 -21.26 -10.50 -23.96
N SER A 176 -22.23 -11.15 -24.61
CA SER A 176 -22.00 -11.97 -25.81
C SER A 176 -22.06 -11.20 -27.12
N THR A 177 -22.49 -9.95 -27.08
CA THR A 177 -22.52 -9.06 -28.24
C THR A 177 -21.37 -8.05 -28.17
N TRP A 178 -20.92 -7.59 -29.31
CA TRP A 178 -19.75 -6.72 -29.38
C TRP A 178 -19.78 -5.89 -30.66
N TYR A 179 -19.15 -4.74 -30.58
CA TYR A 179 -18.95 -3.86 -31.72
C TYR A 179 -17.57 -4.07 -32.33
N HIS A 180 -17.52 -4.14 -33.65
CA HIS A 180 -16.29 -4.24 -34.41
C HIS A 180 -16.27 -3.25 -35.57
N SER A 181 -15.35 -2.28 -35.49
CA SER A 181 -15.16 -1.35 -36.59
C SER A 181 -14.43 -2.02 -37.75
N ARG A 182 -14.73 -1.58 -38.96
CA ARG A 182 -13.89 -1.94 -40.11
C ARG A 182 -12.56 -1.21 -40.02
N TRP A 183 -11.51 -1.95 -40.35
CA TRP A 183 -10.15 -1.44 -40.48
C TRP A 183 -9.90 -0.97 -41.92
#